data_682eeffcbe5a31db14a23778cfb8345f
#
_entry.id   682eeffcbe5a31db14a23778cfb8345f
#
_cell.length_a   1.000
_cell.length_b   1.000
_cell.length_c   1.000
_cell.angle_alpha   90.00
_cell.angle_beta   90.00
_cell.angle_gamma   90.00
#
_symmetry.space_group_name_H-M   'P 1'
#
loop_
_entity.id
_entity.type
_entity.pdbx_description
1 polymer ?
#
loop_
_entity_poly.entity_id
_entity_poly.type
_entity_poly.pdbx_seq_one_letter_code
_entity_poly.pdbx_strand_id
1 'polypeptide(L)'
;MCFFIYCGILLLDRVIVKLLFMQQYLSLLQEVLERGEKRQDRTGVGTLSIFGIQRKFDLRDGFPLVTTKKVKIENILIELLWFLKGDTNIKYLVDRNVNIWNEWPFQDYLKANNLDKDHPIYTEDWRAKMKEFIEQIKNDDNFAKQWGELGPVYGKQWRRWEGQDGKYYDQIQWVIDEIKKNPNSRRIIVNAWNVADVMSHTKAAPPLCHTMFQFYVINNRLDCQLYQRSADLALGVPYNIASYSALMMIIAQECGLTPGIFTHTFGDAHIYLNHLEGVKEQLVRKPFPLPILKINKKPISELTVEDFVLENYQCHPFIKFEIAV
;
A
#
# COMPACT_ATOMS: atom_id res chain seq x y z
N MET A 1 -8.89 44.09 24.52
CA MET A 1 -8.87 42.76 25.21
C MET A 1 -9.31 41.57 24.35
N CYS A 2 -9.75 41.77 23.09
CA CYS A 2 -10.14 40.68 22.17
C CYS A 2 -9.02 40.11 21.26
N PHE A 3 -7.87 40.82 21.12
CA PHE A 3 -6.81 40.36 20.20
C PHE A 3 -5.90 39.24 20.75
N PHE A 4 -5.81 39.11 22.08
CA PHE A 4 -4.97 38.09 22.70
C PHE A 4 -5.63 36.69 22.74
N ILE A 5 -6.96 36.61 22.71
CA ILE A 5 -7.69 35.32 22.74
C ILE A 5 -7.62 34.64 21.37
N TYR A 6 -7.62 35.38 20.26
CA TYR A 6 -7.55 34.83 18.91
C TYR A 6 -6.18 34.22 18.57
N CYS A 7 -5.10 34.84 19.09
CA CYS A 7 -3.74 34.33 18.87
C CYS A 7 -3.45 33.06 19.68
N GLY A 8 -4.04 32.93 20.87
CA GLY A 8 -3.91 31.73 21.72
C GLY A 8 -4.68 30.51 21.18
N ILE A 9 -5.85 30.72 20.59
CA ILE A 9 -6.65 29.66 19.99
C ILE A 9 -5.98 29.12 18.71
N LEU A 10 -5.40 29.98 17.87
CA LEU A 10 -4.65 29.56 16.67
C LEU A 10 -3.37 28.79 16.99
N LEU A 11 -2.70 29.13 18.10
CA LEU A 11 -1.53 28.38 18.59
C LEU A 11 -1.92 27.06 19.23
N LEU A 12 -3.03 27.00 19.97
CA LEU A 12 -3.58 25.77 20.52
C LEU A 12 -4.04 24.81 19.40
N ASP A 13 -4.73 25.30 18.37
CA ASP A 13 -5.15 24.50 17.23
C ASP A 13 -3.95 23.92 16.45
N ARG A 14 -2.88 24.69 16.25
CA ARG A 14 -1.65 24.17 15.63
C ARG A 14 -0.89 23.17 16.52
N VAL A 15 -0.89 23.36 17.82
CA VAL A 15 -0.26 22.44 18.78
C VAL A 15 -1.10 21.17 18.93
N ILE A 16 -2.43 21.29 18.97
CA ILE A 16 -3.34 20.16 19.00
C ILE A 16 -3.25 19.37 17.70
N VAL A 17 -3.21 20.01 16.53
CA VAL A 17 -3.02 19.36 15.23
C VAL A 17 -1.66 18.65 15.18
N LYS A 18 -0.58 19.25 15.69
CA LYS A 18 0.74 18.59 15.78
C LYS A 18 0.78 17.34 16.65
N LEU A 19 -0.10 17.19 17.63
CA LEU A 19 -0.22 15.99 18.48
C LEU A 19 -1.14 14.90 17.90
N LEU A 20 -1.75 15.14 16.74
CA LEU A 20 -2.78 14.27 16.14
C LEU A 20 -2.31 13.53 14.88
N PHE A 21 -1.02 13.36 14.67
CA PHE A 21 -0.44 12.97 13.38
C PHE A 21 -0.98 11.67 12.76
N MET A 22 -1.33 10.67 13.53
CA MET A 22 -2.00 9.47 13.01
C MET A 22 -3.49 9.42 13.38
N GLN A 23 -4.05 10.53 13.84
CA GLN A 23 -5.47 10.59 14.23
C GLN A 23 -6.40 10.32 13.04
N GLN A 24 -5.98 10.66 11.82
CA GLN A 24 -6.75 10.35 10.61
C GLN A 24 -6.94 8.84 10.44
N TYR A 25 -5.87 8.06 10.66
CA TYR A 25 -5.96 6.59 10.60
C TYR A 25 -6.69 6.03 11.82
N LEU A 26 -6.41 6.51 13.03
CA LEU A 26 -7.11 6.06 14.24
C LEU A 26 -8.60 6.39 14.17
N SER A 27 -8.97 7.59 13.71
CA SER A 27 -10.38 7.96 13.51
C SER A 27 -11.09 7.10 12.46
N LEU A 28 -10.34 6.60 11.44
CA LEU A 28 -10.88 5.67 10.46
C LEU A 28 -11.20 4.32 11.11
N LEU A 29 -10.28 3.78 11.91
CA LEU A 29 -10.52 2.54 12.68
C LEU A 29 -11.71 2.69 13.62
N GLN A 30 -11.75 3.79 14.39
CA GLN A 30 -12.82 4.08 15.33
C GLN A 30 -14.18 4.18 14.63
N GLU A 31 -14.25 4.91 13.50
CA GLU A 31 -15.49 5.08 12.75
C GLU A 31 -16.05 3.73 12.25
N VAL A 32 -15.17 2.84 11.76
CA VAL A 32 -15.62 1.51 11.30
C VAL A 32 -16.02 0.62 12.47
N LEU A 33 -15.37 0.71 13.63
CA LEU A 33 -15.80 -0.03 14.83
C LEU A 33 -17.18 0.43 15.33
N GLU A 34 -17.47 1.73 15.28
CA GLU A 34 -18.70 2.32 15.82
C GLU A 34 -19.90 2.24 14.86
N ARG A 35 -19.63 2.39 13.55
CA ARG A 35 -20.66 2.58 12.53
C ARG A 35 -20.65 1.51 11.44
N GLY A 36 -19.64 0.63 11.45
CA GLY A 36 -19.53 -0.44 10.45
C GLY A 36 -20.64 -1.47 10.59
N GLU A 37 -21.16 -1.89 9.45
CA GLU A 37 -22.15 -2.96 9.39
C GLU A 37 -21.45 -4.32 9.24
N LYS A 38 -22.02 -5.35 9.88
CA LYS A 38 -21.53 -6.73 9.74
C LYS A 38 -21.81 -7.24 8.34
N ARG A 39 -20.76 -7.78 7.71
CA ARG A 39 -20.85 -8.34 6.37
C ARG A 39 -20.13 -9.67 6.30
N GLN A 40 -20.71 -10.64 5.61
CA GLN A 40 -20.03 -11.87 5.23
C GLN A 40 -19.08 -11.58 4.08
N ASP A 41 -17.95 -12.26 4.06
CA ASP A 41 -16.96 -12.14 3.02
C ASP A 41 -16.51 -13.51 2.48
N ARG A 42 -15.69 -13.51 1.45
CA ARG A 42 -15.20 -14.73 0.79
C ARG A 42 -14.38 -15.64 1.72
N THR A 43 -13.73 -15.06 2.72
CA THR A 43 -12.85 -15.81 3.65
C THR A 43 -13.63 -16.55 4.73
N GLY A 44 -14.93 -16.25 4.91
CA GLY A 44 -15.77 -16.79 5.98
C GLY A 44 -15.53 -16.19 7.37
N VAL A 45 -14.52 -15.32 7.53
CA VAL A 45 -14.23 -14.64 8.80
C VAL A 45 -15.30 -13.59 9.12
N GLY A 46 -15.79 -12.90 8.10
CA GLY A 46 -16.70 -11.76 8.23
C GLY A 46 -15.98 -10.46 8.59
N THR A 47 -16.63 -9.34 8.33
CA THR A 47 -16.09 -8.00 8.54
C THR A 47 -17.09 -7.06 9.18
N LEU A 48 -16.57 -5.97 9.81
CA LEU A 48 -17.29 -4.70 9.97
C LEU A 48 -16.86 -3.79 8.83
N SER A 49 -17.78 -3.19 8.10
CA SER A 49 -17.51 -2.46 6.87
C SER A 49 -18.30 -1.16 6.77
N ILE A 50 -17.64 -0.11 6.21
CA ILE A 50 -18.29 1.12 5.74
C ILE A 50 -17.90 1.32 4.28
N PHE A 51 -18.87 1.67 3.44
CA PHE A 51 -18.62 1.98 2.03
C PHE A 51 -18.51 3.49 1.79
N GLY A 52 -17.43 3.91 1.10
CA GLY A 52 -17.28 5.29 0.66
C GLY A 52 -16.74 6.24 1.74
N ILE A 53 -15.52 6.01 2.22
CA ILE A 53 -14.86 6.85 3.23
C ILE A 53 -13.57 7.45 2.68
N GLN A 54 -13.11 8.60 3.22
CA GLN A 54 -11.88 9.26 2.78
C GLN A 54 -11.07 9.80 3.96
N ARG A 55 -9.75 9.76 3.85
CA ARG A 55 -8.80 10.38 4.79
C ARG A 55 -7.69 11.12 4.04
N LYS A 56 -7.16 12.18 4.65
CA LYS A 56 -6.09 13.01 4.07
C LYS A 56 -4.89 13.03 5.00
N PHE A 57 -3.70 12.86 4.41
CA PHE A 57 -2.42 12.89 5.11
C PHE A 57 -1.53 13.96 4.47
N ASP A 58 -1.17 14.97 5.24
CA ASP A 58 -0.31 16.05 4.75
C ASP A 58 1.16 15.70 5.00
N LEU A 59 1.92 15.44 3.95
CA LEU A 59 3.33 15.04 4.08
C LEU A 59 4.25 16.17 4.55
N ARG A 60 3.75 17.41 4.59
CA ARG A 60 4.49 18.53 5.18
C ARG A 60 4.58 18.45 6.71
N ASP A 61 3.68 17.68 7.32
CA ASP A 61 3.69 17.40 8.76
C ASP A 61 4.61 16.24 9.15
N GLY A 62 5.09 15.46 8.17
CA GLY A 62 5.94 14.29 8.31
C GLY A 62 5.47 13.12 7.45
N PHE A 63 6.24 12.05 7.44
CA PHE A 63 5.91 10.85 6.67
C PHE A 63 4.84 10.03 7.40
N PRO A 64 3.68 9.73 6.78
CA PRO A 64 2.54 9.11 7.46
C PRO A 64 2.74 7.59 7.64
N LEU A 65 3.71 7.21 8.46
CA LEU A 65 3.93 5.85 8.91
C LEU A 65 3.27 5.64 10.28
N VAL A 66 2.47 4.59 10.40
CA VAL A 66 1.76 4.27 11.64
C VAL A 66 2.74 4.10 12.81
N THR A 67 2.48 4.80 13.93
CA THR A 67 3.31 4.77 15.14
C THR A 67 2.65 4.03 16.31
N THR A 68 1.36 3.73 16.22
CA THR A 68 0.60 2.98 17.25
C THR A 68 0.83 1.46 17.20
N LYS A 69 1.54 0.98 16.19
CA LYS A 69 2.13 -0.35 16.09
C LYS A 69 3.36 -0.30 15.19
N LYS A 70 4.27 -1.27 15.37
CA LYS A 70 5.46 -1.36 14.51
C LYS A 70 5.08 -1.77 13.09
N VAL A 71 5.58 -1.03 12.09
CA VAL A 71 5.48 -1.33 10.66
C VAL A 71 6.90 -1.38 10.08
N LYS A 72 7.20 -2.39 9.25
CA LYS A 72 8.49 -2.53 8.58
C LYS A 72 8.47 -1.73 7.29
N ILE A 73 9.04 -0.53 7.32
CA ILE A 73 9.08 0.36 6.13
C ILE A 73 9.85 -0.26 4.98
N GLU A 74 10.90 -1.04 5.27
CA GLU A 74 11.74 -1.68 4.26
C GLU A 74 10.92 -2.60 3.36
N ASN A 75 9.99 -3.39 3.93
CA ASN A 75 9.12 -4.26 3.15
C ASN A 75 8.22 -3.46 2.19
N ILE A 76 7.71 -2.31 2.66
CA ILE A 76 6.85 -1.40 1.88
C ILE A 76 7.63 -0.82 0.70
N LEU A 77 8.85 -0.36 0.95
CA LEU A 77 9.70 0.25 -0.08
C LEU A 77 10.19 -0.77 -1.11
N ILE A 78 10.56 -1.98 -0.68
CA ILE A 78 10.94 -3.08 -1.57
C ILE A 78 9.77 -3.45 -2.49
N GLU A 79 8.55 -3.57 -1.95
CA GLU A 79 7.35 -3.84 -2.74
C GLU A 79 7.05 -2.70 -3.73
N LEU A 80 7.11 -1.44 -3.28
CA LEU A 80 6.91 -0.27 -4.15
C LEU A 80 7.92 -0.22 -5.30
N LEU A 81 9.20 -0.47 -5.01
CA LEU A 81 10.25 -0.52 -6.02
C LEU A 81 10.04 -1.67 -7.00
N TRP A 82 9.54 -2.82 -6.55
CA TRP A 82 9.15 -3.93 -7.40
C TRP A 82 8.02 -3.54 -8.38
N PHE A 83 6.97 -2.84 -7.91
CA PHE A 83 5.94 -2.28 -8.79
C PHE A 83 6.53 -1.29 -9.81
N LEU A 84 7.41 -0.38 -9.36
CA LEU A 84 8.04 0.63 -10.21
C LEU A 84 8.99 0.04 -11.26
N LYS A 85 9.56 -1.15 -11.02
CA LYS A 85 10.32 -1.91 -12.02
C LYS A 85 9.43 -2.58 -13.07
N GLY A 86 8.12 -2.58 -12.90
CA GLY A 86 7.18 -3.30 -13.77
C GLY A 86 7.28 -4.82 -13.62
N ASP A 87 7.89 -5.28 -12.53
CA ASP A 87 8.08 -6.70 -12.27
C ASP A 87 6.80 -7.33 -11.72
N THR A 88 6.62 -8.61 -11.97
CA THR A 88 5.45 -9.41 -11.58
C THR A 88 5.84 -10.76 -10.98
N ASN A 89 7.16 -11.04 -10.96
CA ASN A 89 7.69 -12.25 -10.35
C ASN A 89 8.10 -12.01 -8.90
N ILE A 90 7.68 -12.88 -7.99
CA ILE A 90 7.97 -12.76 -6.56
C ILE A 90 9.44 -12.96 -6.20
N LYS A 91 10.30 -13.47 -7.11
CA LYS A 91 11.71 -13.70 -6.82
C LYS A 91 12.41 -12.44 -6.30
N TYR A 92 12.16 -11.28 -6.89
CA TYR A 92 12.70 -10.01 -6.40
C TYR A 92 12.38 -9.74 -4.94
N LEU A 93 11.16 -10.08 -4.51
CA LEU A 93 10.68 -9.91 -3.13
C LEU A 93 11.28 -10.97 -2.21
N VAL A 94 11.27 -12.23 -2.64
CA VAL A 94 11.81 -13.38 -1.89
C VAL A 94 13.30 -13.21 -1.59
N ASP A 95 14.10 -12.77 -2.58
CA ASP A 95 15.53 -12.49 -2.42
C ASP A 95 15.82 -11.42 -1.36
N ARG A 96 14.80 -10.59 -1.03
CA ARG A 96 14.84 -9.52 -0.02
C ARG A 96 14.04 -9.85 1.25
N ASN A 97 13.63 -11.11 1.41
CA ASN A 97 12.83 -11.60 2.54
C ASN A 97 11.48 -10.89 2.72
N VAL A 98 10.86 -10.43 1.62
CA VAL A 98 9.52 -9.86 1.58
C VAL A 98 8.54 -10.94 1.11
N ASN A 99 7.60 -11.33 2.00
CA ASN A 99 6.75 -12.51 1.80
C ASN A 99 5.27 -12.17 1.53
N ILE A 100 4.97 -10.90 1.22
CA ILE A 100 3.59 -10.38 1.12
C ILE A 100 2.79 -11.08 0.00
N TRP A 101 3.49 -11.52 -1.06
CA TRP A 101 2.88 -12.07 -2.27
C TRP A 101 3.07 -13.58 -2.45
N ASN A 102 3.69 -14.30 -1.51
CA ASN A 102 4.10 -15.68 -1.71
C ASN A 102 2.94 -16.69 -1.78
N GLU A 103 1.83 -16.41 -1.11
CA GLU A 103 0.71 -17.36 -1.00
C GLU A 103 0.05 -17.69 -2.33
N TRP A 104 -0.15 -16.69 -3.19
CA TRP A 104 -0.85 -16.87 -4.46
C TRP A 104 -0.11 -17.80 -5.43
N PRO A 105 1.16 -17.56 -5.79
CA PRO A 105 1.89 -18.45 -6.66
C PRO A 105 2.14 -19.82 -6.00
N PHE A 106 2.25 -19.88 -4.68
CA PHE A 106 2.35 -21.15 -3.96
C PHE A 106 1.07 -21.99 -4.09
N GLN A 107 -0.10 -21.37 -3.97
CA GLN A 107 -1.38 -22.07 -4.19
C GLN A 107 -1.51 -22.56 -5.62
N ASP A 108 -1.08 -21.79 -6.63
CA ASP A 108 -1.05 -22.23 -8.02
C ASP A 108 -0.09 -23.42 -8.20
N TYR A 109 1.08 -23.38 -7.57
CA TYR A 109 2.04 -24.48 -7.56
C TYR A 109 1.43 -25.77 -6.97
N LEU A 110 0.78 -25.68 -5.81
CA LEU A 110 0.13 -26.83 -5.17
C LEU A 110 -0.95 -27.44 -6.07
N LYS A 111 -1.83 -26.61 -6.62
CA LYS A 111 -2.92 -27.07 -7.52
C LYS A 111 -2.38 -27.73 -8.78
N ALA A 112 -1.40 -27.11 -9.43
CA ALA A 112 -0.81 -27.64 -10.68
C ALA A 112 -0.10 -28.99 -10.48
N ASN A 113 0.38 -29.27 -9.26
CA ASN A 113 1.03 -30.53 -8.90
C ASN A 113 0.12 -31.50 -8.15
N ASN A 114 -1.19 -31.20 -8.02
CA ASN A 114 -2.19 -32.00 -7.28
C ASN A 114 -1.83 -32.23 -5.79
N LEU A 115 -1.16 -31.24 -5.17
CA LEU A 115 -0.71 -31.27 -3.78
C LEU A 115 -1.62 -30.47 -2.83
N ASP A 116 -2.60 -29.75 -3.34
CA ASP A 116 -3.48 -28.85 -2.59
C ASP A 116 -4.34 -29.57 -1.55
N LYS A 117 -4.71 -30.84 -1.80
CA LYS A 117 -5.48 -31.65 -0.86
C LYS A 117 -4.62 -32.21 0.27
N ASP A 118 -3.35 -32.51 -0.01
CA ASP A 118 -2.40 -33.06 0.97
C ASP A 118 -1.87 -31.98 1.91
N HIS A 119 -1.90 -30.69 1.48
CA HIS A 119 -1.43 -29.54 2.22
C HIS A 119 -2.56 -28.52 2.42
N PRO A 120 -3.54 -28.76 3.33
CA PRO A 120 -4.62 -27.80 3.61
C PRO A 120 -4.09 -26.46 4.09
N ILE A 121 -4.66 -25.36 3.59
CA ILE A 121 -4.21 -23.98 3.83
C ILE A 121 -4.06 -23.71 5.33
N TYR A 122 -2.95 -23.07 5.71
CA TYR A 122 -2.59 -22.64 7.07
C TYR A 122 -2.29 -23.75 8.10
N THR A 123 -2.25 -25.01 7.70
CA THR A 123 -1.72 -26.09 8.55
C THR A 123 -0.20 -25.96 8.73
N GLU A 124 0.38 -26.66 9.69
CA GLU A 124 1.84 -26.69 9.86
C GLU A 124 2.54 -27.27 8.63
N ASP A 125 1.95 -28.29 8.04
CA ASP A 125 2.44 -28.94 6.84
C ASP A 125 2.42 -28.00 5.63
N TRP A 126 1.33 -27.23 5.43
CA TRP A 126 1.25 -26.19 4.41
C TRP A 126 2.35 -25.12 4.60
N ARG A 127 2.58 -24.69 5.85
CA ARG A 127 3.64 -23.70 6.14
C ARG A 127 5.04 -24.25 5.89
N ALA A 128 5.27 -25.54 6.20
CA ALA A 128 6.53 -26.22 5.92
C ALA A 128 6.75 -26.29 4.40
N LYS A 129 5.73 -26.71 3.64
CA LYS A 129 5.79 -26.81 2.18
C LYS A 129 5.98 -25.44 1.51
N MET A 130 5.36 -24.38 2.05
CA MET A 130 5.58 -23.01 1.56
C MET A 130 7.04 -22.55 1.79
N LYS A 131 7.67 -22.93 2.89
CA LYS A 131 9.10 -22.62 3.09
C LYS A 131 9.97 -23.30 2.05
N GLU A 132 9.71 -24.57 1.73
CA GLU A 132 10.44 -25.27 0.65
C GLU A 132 10.26 -24.57 -0.71
N PHE A 133 9.02 -24.19 -1.03
CA PHE A 133 8.71 -23.42 -2.23
C PHE A 133 9.49 -22.10 -2.30
N ILE A 134 9.52 -21.32 -1.20
CA ILE A 134 10.25 -20.07 -1.11
C ILE A 134 11.75 -20.29 -1.32
N GLU A 135 12.33 -21.34 -0.72
CA GLU A 135 13.75 -21.67 -0.93
C GLU A 135 14.03 -22.09 -2.39
N GLN A 136 13.11 -22.77 -3.05
CA GLN A 136 13.24 -23.09 -4.47
C GLN A 136 13.17 -21.84 -5.34
N ILE A 137 12.20 -20.93 -5.10
CA ILE A 137 12.12 -19.63 -5.78
C ILE A 137 13.44 -18.84 -5.64
N LYS A 138 14.07 -18.90 -4.45
CA LYS A 138 15.30 -18.19 -4.15
C LYS A 138 16.51 -18.77 -4.89
N ASN A 139 16.62 -20.09 -4.93
CA ASN A 139 17.83 -20.79 -5.34
C ASN A 139 17.81 -21.34 -6.77
N ASP A 140 16.65 -21.37 -7.42
CA ASP A 140 16.49 -21.90 -8.79
C ASP A 140 15.74 -20.89 -9.67
N ASP A 141 16.46 -20.26 -10.57
CA ASP A 141 15.91 -19.24 -11.48
C ASP A 141 14.89 -19.83 -12.47
N ASN A 142 15.02 -21.09 -12.88
CA ASN A 142 14.04 -21.75 -13.75
C ASN A 142 12.75 -22.03 -12.98
N PHE A 143 12.86 -22.50 -11.75
CA PHE A 143 11.70 -22.69 -10.87
C PHE A 143 11.00 -21.34 -10.58
N ALA A 144 11.77 -20.28 -10.26
CA ALA A 144 11.23 -18.96 -10.05
C ALA A 144 10.53 -18.38 -11.30
N LYS A 145 11.11 -18.58 -12.48
CA LYS A 145 10.49 -18.18 -13.75
C LYS A 145 9.17 -18.90 -14.02
N GLN A 146 9.08 -20.17 -13.66
CA GLN A 146 7.88 -20.99 -13.87
C GLN A 146 6.80 -20.69 -12.84
N TRP A 147 7.15 -20.57 -11.56
CA TRP A 147 6.20 -20.59 -10.43
C TRP A 147 6.13 -19.26 -9.65
N GLY A 148 7.06 -18.33 -9.88
CA GLY A 148 7.07 -17.05 -9.18
C GLY A 148 6.20 -15.96 -9.81
N GLU A 149 5.62 -16.21 -10.98
CA GLU A 149 4.89 -15.24 -11.78
C GLU A 149 3.44 -15.08 -11.31
N LEU A 150 3.09 -13.84 -10.92
CA LEU A 150 1.75 -13.48 -10.43
C LEU A 150 0.77 -13.07 -11.53
N GLY A 151 1.27 -12.81 -12.74
CA GLY A 151 0.45 -12.26 -13.83
C GLY A 151 0.26 -10.74 -13.74
N PRO A 152 -0.90 -10.19 -14.16
CA PRO A 152 -1.08 -8.76 -14.38
C PRO A 152 -1.32 -7.96 -13.09
N VAL A 153 -0.37 -8.03 -12.12
CA VAL A 153 -0.39 -7.22 -10.90
C VAL A 153 0.08 -5.78 -11.15
N TYR A 154 0.21 -4.96 -10.09
CA TYR A 154 0.49 -3.52 -10.16
C TYR A 154 1.65 -3.15 -11.07
N GLY A 155 2.78 -3.89 -11.00
CA GLY A 155 3.94 -3.63 -11.83
C GLY A 155 3.63 -3.66 -13.33
N LYS A 156 2.92 -4.69 -13.80
CA LYS A 156 2.49 -4.78 -15.20
C LYS A 156 1.56 -3.63 -15.56
N GLN A 157 0.52 -3.38 -14.73
CA GLN A 157 -0.48 -2.36 -15.05
C GLN A 157 0.13 -0.96 -15.10
N TRP A 158 1.03 -0.62 -14.19
CA TRP A 158 1.63 0.72 -14.12
C TRP A 158 2.68 0.97 -15.20
N ARG A 159 3.48 -0.05 -15.54
CA ARG A 159 4.66 0.12 -16.38
C ARG A 159 4.56 -0.51 -17.77
N ARG A 160 3.61 -1.43 -17.96
CA ARG A 160 3.46 -2.21 -19.21
C ARG A 160 1.98 -2.52 -19.50
N TRP A 161 1.13 -1.49 -19.41
CA TRP A 161 -0.28 -1.63 -19.79
C TRP A 161 -0.40 -2.00 -21.26
N GLU A 162 -1.07 -3.10 -21.57
CA GLU A 162 -1.27 -3.56 -22.93
C GLU A 162 -2.46 -2.85 -23.57
N GLY A 163 -2.22 -2.14 -24.67
CA GLY A 163 -3.25 -1.47 -25.45
C GLY A 163 -3.89 -2.39 -26.50
N GLN A 164 -5.01 -1.96 -27.05
CA GLN A 164 -5.70 -2.68 -28.13
C GLN A 164 -4.86 -2.81 -29.41
N ASP A 165 -3.88 -1.96 -29.60
CA ASP A 165 -2.94 -1.96 -30.72
C ASP A 165 -1.74 -2.92 -30.50
N GLY A 166 -1.75 -3.69 -29.42
CA GLY A 166 -0.68 -4.61 -29.04
C GLY A 166 0.58 -3.93 -28.49
N LYS A 167 0.55 -2.60 -28.28
CA LYS A 167 1.67 -1.88 -27.67
C LYS A 167 1.55 -1.82 -26.16
N TYR A 168 2.69 -1.64 -25.52
CA TYR A 168 2.78 -1.42 -24.08
C TYR A 168 2.91 0.07 -23.76
N TYR A 169 2.14 0.52 -22.77
CA TYR A 169 2.11 1.89 -22.29
C TYR A 169 2.62 1.96 -20.85
N ASP A 170 3.63 2.80 -20.64
CA ASP A 170 4.19 3.09 -19.32
C ASP A 170 3.46 4.29 -18.72
N GLN A 171 2.48 4.02 -17.85
CA GLN A 171 1.68 5.06 -17.24
C GLN A 171 2.48 5.92 -16.24
N ILE A 172 3.48 5.35 -15.55
CA ILE A 172 4.32 6.10 -14.61
C ILE A 172 5.21 7.09 -15.36
N GLN A 173 5.86 6.65 -16.45
CA GLN A 173 6.67 7.57 -17.28
C GLN A 173 5.80 8.66 -17.88
N TRP A 174 4.63 8.30 -18.43
CA TRP A 174 3.69 9.25 -18.99
C TRP A 174 3.24 10.31 -17.96
N VAL A 175 2.94 9.91 -16.72
CA VAL A 175 2.57 10.85 -15.62
C VAL A 175 3.71 11.81 -15.32
N ILE A 176 4.96 11.33 -15.24
CA ILE A 176 6.13 12.17 -15.01
C ILE A 176 6.29 13.20 -16.14
N ASP A 177 6.19 12.76 -17.37
CA ASP A 177 6.31 13.62 -18.56
C ASP A 177 5.19 14.66 -18.63
N GLU A 178 3.94 14.26 -18.32
CA GLU A 178 2.78 15.15 -18.31
C GLU A 178 2.87 16.19 -17.18
N ILE A 179 3.33 15.81 -15.97
CA ILE A 179 3.57 16.76 -14.87
C ILE A 179 4.61 17.81 -15.29
N LYS A 180 5.72 17.38 -15.90
CA LYS A 180 6.79 18.29 -16.34
C LYS A 180 6.34 19.23 -17.47
N LYS A 181 5.54 18.72 -18.41
CA LYS A 181 5.11 19.45 -19.62
C LYS A 181 3.87 20.29 -19.39
N ASN A 182 2.89 19.76 -18.67
CA ASN A 182 1.56 20.34 -18.47
C ASN A 182 1.04 20.10 -17.04
N PRO A 183 1.61 20.78 -16.03
CA PRO A 183 1.27 20.53 -14.62
C PRO A 183 -0.21 20.81 -14.29
N ASN A 184 -0.91 21.58 -15.11
CA ASN A 184 -2.34 21.87 -14.94
C ASN A 184 -3.27 20.81 -15.57
N SER A 185 -2.72 19.74 -16.12
CA SER A 185 -3.49 18.63 -16.70
C SER A 185 -4.40 17.97 -15.66
N ARG A 186 -5.62 17.64 -16.08
CA ARG A 186 -6.59 16.86 -15.27
C ARG A 186 -6.53 15.37 -15.60
N ARG A 187 -5.57 14.95 -16.43
CA ARG A 187 -5.43 13.58 -16.93
C ARG A 187 -4.28 12.82 -16.30
N ILE A 188 -3.64 13.35 -15.27
CA ILE A 188 -2.47 12.75 -14.60
C ILE A 188 -2.96 11.59 -13.71
N ILE A 189 -3.34 10.50 -14.36
CA ILE A 189 -3.98 9.32 -13.76
C ILE A 189 -3.18 8.08 -14.11
N VAL A 190 -3.01 7.19 -13.14
CA VAL A 190 -2.54 5.81 -13.32
C VAL A 190 -3.68 4.87 -12.97
N ASN A 191 -4.04 3.98 -13.87
CA ASN A 191 -5.09 2.99 -13.68
C ASN A 191 -4.50 1.58 -13.60
N ALA A 192 -4.87 0.84 -12.56
CA ALA A 192 -4.48 -0.55 -12.40
C ALA A 192 -5.66 -1.52 -12.65
N TRP A 193 -6.90 -1.02 -12.69
CA TRP A 193 -8.08 -1.83 -12.91
C TRP A 193 -8.27 -2.11 -14.41
N ASN A 194 -7.67 -3.21 -14.87
CA ASN A 194 -7.85 -3.70 -16.23
C ASN A 194 -9.01 -4.69 -16.26
N VAL A 195 -10.11 -4.29 -16.89
CA VAL A 195 -11.35 -5.09 -16.92
C VAL A 195 -11.13 -6.45 -17.60
N ALA A 196 -10.31 -6.50 -18.67
CA ALA A 196 -10.02 -7.75 -19.37
C ALA A 196 -9.25 -8.73 -18.47
N ASP A 197 -8.23 -8.26 -17.75
CA ASP A 197 -7.45 -9.08 -16.83
C ASP A 197 -8.30 -9.57 -15.65
N VAL A 198 -9.17 -8.70 -15.11
CA VAL A 198 -10.08 -9.04 -13.99
C VAL A 198 -11.10 -10.10 -14.41
N MET A 199 -11.65 -9.98 -15.62
CA MET A 199 -12.69 -10.89 -16.12
C MET A 199 -12.13 -12.24 -16.63
N SER A 200 -10.85 -12.30 -17.02
CA SER A 200 -10.24 -13.53 -17.57
C SER A 200 -9.93 -14.59 -16.50
N HIS A 201 -9.81 -14.22 -15.23
CA HIS A 201 -9.57 -15.14 -14.10
C HIS A 201 -8.38 -16.10 -14.31
N THR A 202 -7.35 -15.69 -15.05
CA THR A 202 -6.28 -16.59 -15.53
C THR A 202 -5.19 -16.90 -14.50
N LYS A 203 -5.16 -16.20 -13.37
CA LYS A 203 -4.13 -16.35 -12.32
C LYS A 203 -4.73 -16.27 -10.92
N ALA A 204 -4.07 -16.90 -9.95
CA ALA A 204 -4.50 -16.91 -8.55
C ALA A 204 -4.37 -15.54 -7.84
N ALA A 205 -3.55 -14.64 -8.37
CA ALA A 205 -3.42 -13.31 -7.79
C ALA A 205 -4.79 -12.60 -7.71
N PRO A 206 -5.16 -12.02 -6.56
CA PRO A 206 -6.46 -11.40 -6.40
C PRO A 206 -6.59 -10.16 -7.30
N PRO A 207 -7.81 -9.79 -7.73
CA PRO A 207 -8.03 -8.53 -8.41
C PRO A 207 -7.48 -7.36 -7.61
N LEU A 208 -6.81 -6.43 -8.30
CA LEU A 208 -6.08 -5.33 -7.69
C LEU A 208 -6.98 -4.43 -6.84
N CYS A 209 -6.62 -4.19 -5.58
CA CYS A 209 -7.39 -3.35 -4.64
C CYS A 209 -7.19 -1.86 -4.90
N HIS A 210 -5.98 -1.44 -5.25
CA HIS A 210 -5.64 -0.06 -5.61
C HIS A 210 -6.00 0.15 -7.08
N THR A 211 -7.22 0.60 -7.35
CA THR A 211 -7.77 0.61 -8.72
C THR A 211 -7.21 1.72 -9.58
N MET A 212 -7.07 2.91 -9.01
CA MET A 212 -6.51 4.08 -9.71
C MET A 212 -5.99 5.10 -8.72
N PHE A 213 -5.01 5.89 -9.16
CA PHE A 213 -4.58 7.08 -8.46
C PHE A 213 -4.35 8.24 -9.42
N GLN A 214 -4.52 9.46 -8.90
CA GLN A 214 -4.43 10.70 -9.66
C GLN A 214 -3.51 11.67 -8.96
N PHE A 215 -2.68 12.38 -9.73
CA PHE A 215 -1.86 13.47 -9.24
C PHE A 215 -2.47 14.83 -9.58
N TYR A 216 -2.16 15.79 -8.73
CA TYR A 216 -2.58 17.19 -8.89
C TYR A 216 -1.45 18.12 -8.48
N VAL A 217 -1.09 19.05 -9.37
CA VAL A 217 -0.01 20.03 -9.12
C VAL A 217 -0.63 21.37 -8.76
N ILE A 218 -0.19 21.95 -7.64
CA ILE A 218 -0.61 23.28 -7.19
C ILE A 218 0.51 23.97 -6.38
N ASN A 219 0.83 25.22 -6.69
CA ASN A 219 1.81 26.01 -5.95
C ASN A 219 3.15 25.27 -5.73
N ASN A 220 3.72 24.69 -6.78
CA ASN A 220 4.94 23.87 -6.76
C ASN A 220 4.86 22.63 -5.85
N ARG A 221 3.66 22.14 -5.57
CA ARG A 221 3.38 20.99 -4.71
C ARG A 221 2.65 19.92 -5.51
N LEU A 222 3.00 18.65 -5.28
CA LEU A 222 2.33 17.48 -5.83
C LEU A 222 1.43 16.87 -4.75
N ASP A 223 0.13 16.81 -5.02
CA ASP A 223 -0.85 16.05 -4.26
C ASP A 223 -1.18 14.74 -4.99
N CYS A 224 -1.60 13.72 -4.26
CA CYS A 224 -2.01 12.43 -4.82
C CYS A 224 -3.32 11.96 -4.19
N GLN A 225 -4.22 11.42 -5.00
CA GLN A 225 -5.42 10.73 -4.52
C GLN A 225 -5.45 9.30 -5.02
N LEU A 226 -5.59 8.34 -4.09
CA LEU A 226 -5.80 6.92 -4.37
C LEU A 226 -7.28 6.57 -4.19
N TYR A 227 -7.87 5.81 -5.11
CA TYR A 227 -9.08 5.04 -4.86
C TYR A 227 -8.74 3.56 -4.68
N GLN A 228 -9.02 3.04 -3.48
CA GLN A 228 -8.85 1.64 -3.10
C GLN A 228 -10.23 1.01 -2.92
N ARG A 229 -10.58 0.04 -3.79
CA ARG A 229 -11.93 -0.57 -3.81
C ARG A 229 -12.24 -1.44 -2.59
N SER A 230 -11.21 -2.03 -1.98
CA SER A 230 -11.30 -2.95 -0.85
C SER A 230 -10.08 -2.75 0.05
N ALA A 231 -10.30 -2.51 1.33
CA ALA A 231 -9.26 -2.03 2.25
C ALA A 231 -9.38 -2.67 3.64
N ASP A 232 -8.48 -3.64 3.92
CA ASP A 232 -8.26 -4.13 5.28
C ASP A 232 -7.56 -3.05 6.09
N LEU A 233 -8.32 -2.42 6.99
CA LEU A 233 -7.85 -1.27 7.77
C LEU A 233 -6.79 -1.66 8.81
N ALA A 234 -6.85 -2.89 9.33
CA ALA A 234 -5.95 -3.32 10.39
C ALA A 234 -4.58 -3.72 9.84
N LEU A 235 -4.52 -4.47 8.74
CA LEU A 235 -3.28 -5.06 8.21
C LEU A 235 -2.76 -4.29 6.98
N GLY A 236 -3.57 -4.15 5.93
CA GLY A 236 -3.13 -3.62 4.63
C GLY A 236 -2.99 -2.10 4.59
N VAL A 237 -3.98 -1.36 5.10
CA VAL A 237 -4.05 0.10 4.95
C VAL A 237 -2.83 0.85 5.52
N PRO A 238 -2.23 0.49 6.66
CA PRO A 238 -0.96 1.09 7.10
C PRO A 238 0.17 1.01 6.06
N TYR A 239 0.28 -0.13 5.37
CA TYR A 239 1.24 -0.32 4.28
C TYR A 239 0.89 0.55 3.07
N ASN A 240 -0.40 0.61 2.71
CA ASN A 240 -0.87 1.39 1.56
C ASN A 240 -0.65 2.89 1.74
N ILE A 241 -0.94 3.45 2.94
CA ILE A 241 -0.69 4.85 3.26
C ILE A 241 0.79 5.19 3.06
N ALA A 242 1.69 4.40 3.65
CA ALA A 242 3.12 4.63 3.54
C ALA A 242 3.64 4.43 2.10
N SER A 243 3.18 3.39 1.39
CA SER A 243 3.57 3.10 0.01
C SER A 243 3.22 4.24 -0.95
N TYR A 244 1.96 4.71 -0.94
CA TYR A 244 1.53 5.80 -1.81
C TYR A 244 2.11 7.15 -1.41
N SER A 245 2.38 7.37 -0.13
CA SER A 245 3.12 8.55 0.33
C SER A 245 4.56 8.56 -0.19
N ALA A 246 5.25 7.42 -0.13
CA ALA A 246 6.58 7.26 -0.71
C ALA A 246 6.56 7.41 -2.25
N LEU A 247 5.58 6.81 -2.93
CA LEU A 247 5.39 7.00 -4.38
C LEU A 247 5.22 8.48 -4.74
N MET A 248 4.37 9.21 -4.01
CA MET A 248 4.17 10.64 -4.23
C MET A 248 5.46 11.45 -4.02
N MET A 249 6.28 11.09 -3.00
CA MET A 249 7.58 11.72 -2.77
C MET A 249 8.56 11.45 -3.91
N ILE A 250 8.61 10.21 -4.42
CA ILE A 250 9.47 9.82 -5.56
C ILE A 250 9.09 10.62 -6.81
N ILE A 251 7.80 10.68 -7.15
CA ILE A 251 7.32 11.42 -8.33
C ILE A 251 7.54 12.92 -8.16
N ALA A 252 7.31 13.47 -6.96
CA ALA A 252 7.57 14.89 -6.67
C ALA A 252 9.05 15.22 -6.88
N GLN A 253 9.97 14.40 -6.35
CA GLN A 253 11.42 14.56 -6.55
C GLN A 253 11.81 14.50 -8.03
N GLU A 254 11.31 13.54 -8.79
CA GLU A 254 11.57 13.36 -10.21
C GLU A 254 11.08 14.56 -11.05
N CYS A 255 10.03 15.22 -10.59
CA CYS A 255 9.42 16.39 -11.25
C CYS A 255 9.90 17.74 -10.69
N GLY A 256 10.80 17.77 -9.70
CA GLY A 256 11.26 19.01 -9.06
C GLY A 256 10.19 19.72 -8.23
N LEU A 257 9.21 18.97 -7.71
CA LEU A 257 8.10 19.45 -6.88
C LEU A 257 8.31 19.07 -5.41
N THR A 258 7.54 19.71 -4.52
CA THR A 258 7.47 19.30 -3.11
C THR A 258 6.28 18.36 -2.88
N PRO A 259 6.40 17.31 -2.04
CA PRO A 259 5.27 16.47 -1.70
C PRO A 259 4.23 17.23 -0.87
N GLY A 260 2.94 16.97 -1.11
CA GLY A 260 1.83 17.65 -0.51
C GLY A 260 0.88 16.72 0.24
N ILE A 261 -0.38 16.68 -0.17
CA ILE A 261 -1.43 15.92 0.49
C ILE A 261 -1.67 14.58 -0.22
N PHE A 262 -1.53 13.49 0.50
CA PHE A 262 -2.03 12.19 0.10
C PHE A 262 -3.47 12.04 0.57
N THR A 263 -4.38 11.85 -0.39
CA THR A 263 -5.81 11.59 -0.14
C THR A 263 -6.10 10.13 -0.41
N HIS A 264 -6.54 9.39 0.60
CA HIS A 264 -6.90 7.98 0.47
C HIS A 264 -8.42 7.85 0.50
N THR A 265 -9.00 7.44 -0.61
CA THR A 265 -10.43 7.17 -0.78
C THR A 265 -10.65 5.68 -0.81
N PHE A 266 -11.53 5.19 0.05
CA PHE A 266 -11.86 3.79 0.21
C PHE A 266 -13.25 3.50 -0.34
N GLY A 267 -13.37 2.41 -1.09
CA GLY A 267 -14.66 1.79 -1.39
C GLY A 267 -15.16 1.03 -0.16
N ASP A 268 -14.87 -0.26 -0.08
CA ASP A 268 -15.15 -1.11 1.09
C ASP A 268 -14.00 -0.96 2.10
N ALA A 269 -14.20 -0.13 3.13
CA ALA A 269 -13.28 0.02 4.25
C ALA A 269 -13.71 -0.92 5.37
N HIS A 270 -12.90 -1.93 5.70
CA HIS A 270 -13.31 -2.98 6.61
C HIS A 270 -12.26 -3.37 7.65
N ILE A 271 -12.76 -3.92 8.75
CA ILE A 271 -12.00 -4.60 9.80
C ILE A 271 -12.53 -6.03 9.88
N TYR A 272 -11.67 -7.03 9.71
CA TYR A 272 -12.04 -8.43 9.92
C TYR A 272 -12.46 -8.69 11.36
N LEU A 273 -13.44 -9.57 11.59
CA LEU A 273 -13.96 -9.83 12.93
C LEU A 273 -12.92 -10.41 13.89
N ASN A 274 -11.95 -11.18 13.39
CA ASN A 274 -10.81 -11.68 14.16
C ASN A 274 -9.74 -10.62 14.44
N HIS A 275 -9.83 -9.41 13.87
CA HIS A 275 -8.93 -8.29 14.13
C HIS A 275 -9.44 -7.33 15.22
N LEU A 276 -10.69 -7.44 15.65
CA LEU A 276 -11.35 -6.46 16.51
C LEU A 276 -10.60 -6.17 17.81
N GLU A 277 -10.08 -7.20 18.49
CA GLU A 277 -9.36 -7.01 19.75
C GLU A 277 -8.02 -6.29 19.53
N GLY A 278 -7.27 -6.65 18.48
CA GLY A 278 -6.03 -5.96 18.14
C GLY A 278 -6.27 -4.49 17.72
N VAL A 279 -7.39 -4.19 17.06
CA VAL A 279 -7.76 -2.82 16.71
C VAL A 279 -8.13 -2.01 17.95
N LYS A 280 -8.89 -2.58 18.91
CA LYS A 280 -9.18 -1.94 20.20
C LYS A 280 -7.89 -1.65 20.99
N GLU A 281 -6.96 -2.61 21.03
CA GLU A 281 -5.64 -2.40 21.64
C GLU A 281 -4.89 -1.25 20.94
N GLN A 282 -4.91 -1.19 19.61
CA GLN A 282 -4.24 -0.14 18.85
C GLN A 282 -4.82 1.25 19.14
N LEU A 283 -6.14 1.36 19.30
CA LEU A 283 -6.85 2.62 19.54
C LEU A 283 -6.56 3.27 20.90
N VAL A 284 -6.23 2.49 21.93
CA VAL A 284 -5.86 3.03 23.25
C VAL A 284 -4.41 3.51 23.30
N ARG A 285 -3.59 3.20 22.30
CA ARG A 285 -2.19 3.61 22.23
C ARG A 285 -2.07 5.06 21.77
N LYS A 286 -1.34 5.88 22.53
CA LYS A 286 -1.06 7.26 22.15
C LYS A 286 -0.04 7.30 21.00
N PRO A 287 -0.35 7.94 19.85
CA PRO A 287 0.60 7.99 18.75
C PRO A 287 1.85 8.82 19.09
N PHE A 288 2.99 8.42 18.52
CA PHE A 288 4.22 9.21 18.52
C PHE A 288 4.23 10.21 17.36
N PRO A 289 5.12 11.23 17.38
CA PRO A 289 5.33 12.12 16.24
C PRO A 289 5.66 11.34 14.96
N LEU A 290 5.25 11.88 13.82
CA LEU A 290 5.57 11.28 12.54
C LEU A 290 7.08 11.29 12.27
N PRO A 291 7.63 10.23 11.67
CA PRO A 291 9.00 10.19 11.22
C PRO A 291 9.21 11.06 9.98
N ILE A 292 10.46 11.19 9.58
CA ILE A 292 10.87 11.84 8.34
C ILE A 292 11.44 10.77 7.41
N LEU A 293 10.90 10.68 6.19
CA LEU A 293 11.49 9.85 5.14
C LEU A 293 12.31 10.74 4.20
N LYS A 294 13.60 10.45 4.05
CA LYS A 294 14.49 11.08 3.09
C LYS A 294 14.76 10.14 1.93
N ILE A 295 14.83 10.67 0.72
CA ILE A 295 15.11 9.91 -0.50
C ILE A 295 16.34 10.53 -1.15
N ASN A 296 17.35 9.75 -1.48
CA ASN A 296 18.51 10.18 -2.24
C ASN A 296 18.08 10.63 -3.64
N LYS A 297 18.71 11.71 -4.14
CA LYS A 297 18.41 12.21 -5.49
C LYS A 297 19.02 11.30 -6.55
N LYS A 298 18.20 10.44 -7.12
CA LYS A 298 18.51 9.54 -8.24
C LYS A 298 17.31 9.43 -9.17
N PRO A 299 17.53 9.09 -10.45
CA PRO A 299 16.43 8.71 -11.33
C PRO A 299 15.59 7.58 -10.73
N ILE A 300 14.29 7.59 -10.95
CA ILE A 300 13.36 6.57 -10.42
C ILE A 300 13.78 5.14 -10.78
N SER A 301 14.39 4.93 -11.96
CA SER A 301 14.87 3.63 -12.45
C SER A 301 16.08 3.07 -11.68
N GLU A 302 16.82 3.94 -10.97
CA GLU A 302 18.05 3.61 -10.25
C GLU A 302 17.85 3.51 -8.74
N LEU A 303 16.64 3.84 -8.25
CA LEU A 303 16.33 3.77 -6.82
C LEU A 303 16.41 2.34 -6.29
N THR A 304 17.05 2.21 -5.15
CA THR A 304 17.13 0.99 -4.34
C THR A 304 16.61 1.28 -2.93
N VAL A 305 16.41 0.27 -2.11
CA VAL A 305 15.89 0.47 -0.74
C VAL A 305 16.87 1.26 0.13
N GLU A 306 18.17 1.18 -0.15
CA GLU A 306 19.26 1.89 0.53
C GLU A 306 19.21 3.41 0.29
N ASP A 307 18.50 3.87 -0.74
CA ASP A 307 18.29 5.28 -1.03
C ASP A 307 17.24 5.96 -0.15
N PHE A 308 16.57 5.19 0.71
CA PHE A 308 15.56 5.68 1.62
C PHE A 308 16.06 5.64 3.07
N VAL A 309 16.04 6.78 3.73
CA VAL A 309 16.46 6.90 5.13
C VAL A 309 15.28 7.37 5.98
N LEU A 310 14.83 6.50 6.90
CA LEU A 310 13.77 6.82 7.86
C LEU A 310 14.39 7.37 9.15
N GLU A 311 14.10 8.62 9.48
CA GLU A 311 14.60 9.28 10.68
C GLU A 311 13.49 9.44 11.72
N ASN A 312 13.86 9.33 13.00
CA ASN A 312 12.98 9.60 14.15
C ASN A 312 11.73 8.69 14.25
N TYR A 313 11.77 7.48 13.73
CA TYR A 313 10.65 6.56 13.86
C TYR A 313 10.59 5.94 15.24
N GLN A 314 9.62 6.39 16.04
CA GLN A 314 9.24 5.79 17.31
C GLN A 314 7.87 5.14 17.15
N CYS A 315 7.70 3.93 17.67
CA CYS A 315 6.43 3.22 17.53
C CYS A 315 6.19 2.28 18.72
N HIS A 316 4.93 1.97 18.96
CA HIS A 316 4.53 0.91 19.86
C HIS A 316 4.91 -0.48 19.32
N PRO A 317 4.95 -1.52 20.19
CA PRO A 317 5.21 -2.88 19.75
C PRO A 317 4.25 -3.37 18.67
N PHE A 318 4.70 -4.36 17.90
CA PHE A 318 3.90 -5.03 16.88
C PHE A 318 2.61 -5.61 17.47
N ILE A 319 1.50 -5.49 16.74
CA ILE A 319 0.25 -6.20 16.98
C ILE A 319 0.10 -7.22 15.85
N LYS A 320 -0.06 -8.49 16.23
CA LYS A 320 -0.29 -9.57 15.25
C LYS A 320 -1.74 -9.53 14.81
N PHE A 321 -1.94 -9.43 13.50
CA PHE A 321 -3.23 -9.65 12.85
C PHE A 321 -3.09 -10.90 11.96
N GLU A 322 -4.06 -11.78 12.01
CA GLU A 322 -4.07 -12.97 11.16
C GLU A 322 -4.54 -12.60 9.75
N ILE A 323 -3.87 -13.16 8.73
CA ILE A 323 -4.25 -12.91 7.34
C ILE A 323 -5.55 -13.67 7.07
N ALA A 324 -6.58 -12.97 6.56
CA ALA A 324 -7.82 -13.55 6.08
C ALA A 324 -7.75 -13.66 4.54
N VAL A 325 -7.74 -14.87 3.99
CA VAL A 325 -7.57 -15.15 2.54
C VAL A 325 -8.62 -16.11 2.03
#